data_bed1e0675ff93ce797047e20ce4e297d
#
_entry.id   bed1e0675ff93ce797047e20ce4e297d
#
_cell.length_a   1.000
_cell.length_b   1.000
_cell.length_c   1.000
_cell.angle_alpha   90.00
_cell.angle_beta   90.00
_cell.angle_gamma   90.00
#
_symmetry.space_group_name_H-M   'P 1'
#
loop_
_entity.id
_entity.type
_entity.pdbx_description
1 polymer ?
#
loop_
_entity_poly.entity_id
_entity_poly.type
_entity_poly.pdbx_seq_one_letter_code
_entity_poly.pdbx_strand_id
1 'polypeptide(L)'
;MAIKNKVMLITYPDSLGKNLKELNEVLHEDLKGAVGGIHLLPFFPSTGDRGFAPTDYTTVDPKFGDWSDVEKLGEEYYLMFDFMINHISRHSKYYEDFQKNKDQSPYADLFLSWDKFWPKGRPTKEDVDLIYKRKDRAPYQEITFADGTKEKLWNTFGPEQIDLDVRKRVTQKFIKETLVSLIHHGADIIRLDAFAYAVKKLDSNDFFVEPEIWDLLKQVQDDIADEGATILPEIHEHYSMPFKIAQHGYFIYDFALPMVTLYSIYSGKSNRLAAWLKKCPMKQFTTLDTHDGIGVVDARDILSPEEINYTSQELYQVGANVKKKYSSAEYHNLDIYQINTTFYSALGDDDQKYFMARLLQVFAPGIPQVYYVGMLAGKNDLELLEKTKEGRNINRHYYSRQEVAEEVKRPVVSSLLKLFTFRNTEPAFDLDGSIEISTPNENEIQIIRKNKEQTSQAELKANLKDLTYQVVVNGKEVKF
;
A
#
# COMPACT_ATOMS: atom_id res chain seq x y z
N MET A 1 13.02 -13.94 -9.63
CA MET A 1 12.83 -14.93 -8.53
C MET A 1 11.36 -15.08 -8.22
N ALA A 2 10.93 -16.22 -7.70
CA ALA A 2 9.55 -16.32 -7.19
C ALA A 2 9.43 -15.53 -5.88
N ILE A 3 8.29 -14.85 -5.67
CA ILE A 3 7.97 -14.15 -4.42
C ILE A 3 8.13 -15.12 -3.24
N LYS A 4 8.91 -14.75 -2.25
CA LYS A 4 9.07 -15.55 -1.02
C LYS A 4 7.80 -15.38 -0.17
N ASN A 5 7.14 -16.49 0.14
CA ASN A 5 5.92 -16.50 0.96
C ASN A 5 6.25 -16.31 2.45
N LYS A 6 6.66 -15.12 2.83
CA LYS A 6 7.01 -14.73 4.20
C LYS A 6 6.46 -13.36 4.53
N VAL A 7 6.21 -13.10 5.79
CA VAL A 7 5.73 -11.80 6.28
C VAL A 7 6.62 -10.67 5.76
N MET A 8 6.01 -9.65 5.19
CA MET A 8 6.70 -8.47 4.67
C MET A 8 6.47 -7.28 5.60
N LEU A 9 7.55 -6.64 6.01
CA LEU A 9 7.51 -5.38 6.74
C LEU A 9 7.37 -4.22 5.75
N ILE A 10 6.41 -3.33 5.97
CA ILE A 10 6.33 -2.04 5.26
C ILE A 10 6.99 -0.99 6.14
N THR A 11 8.04 -0.32 5.68
CA THR A 11 8.75 0.69 6.45
C THR A 11 9.39 1.76 5.58
N TYR A 12 9.50 2.97 6.11
CA TYR A 12 10.42 3.96 5.57
C TYR A 12 11.85 3.68 6.04
N PRO A 13 12.87 4.19 5.34
CA PRO A 13 14.27 3.96 5.71
C PRO A 13 14.66 4.59 7.05
N ASP A 14 13.86 5.56 7.53
CA ASP A 14 14.09 6.35 8.74
C ASP A 14 13.04 6.15 9.85
N SER A 15 12.27 5.06 9.76
CA SER A 15 11.15 4.85 10.70
C SER A 15 11.46 3.93 11.87
N LEU A 16 12.41 3.02 11.69
CA LEU A 16 12.94 2.11 12.72
C LEU A 16 14.44 2.36 12.87
N GLY A 17 14.78 3.48 13.49
CA GLY A 17 16.11 4.07 13.46
C GLY A 17 16.18 5.25 12.47
N LYS A 18 17.34 5.84 12.28
CA LYS A 18 17.53 7.09 11.53
C LYS A 18 17.79 6.91 10.03
N ASN A 19 18.17 5.70 9.61
CA ASN A 19 18.63 5.41 8.27
C ASN A 19 18.64 3.89 7.99
N LEU A 20 19.01 3.52 6.77
CA LEU A 20 19.08 2.12 6.32
C LEU A 20 20.00 1.24 7.17
N LYS A 21 21.12 1.79 7.66
CA LYS A 21 22.03 1.05 8.52
C LYS A 21 21.37 0.68 9.85
N GLU A 22 20.75 1.64 10.52
CA GLU A 22 20.04 1.40 11.77
C GLU A 22 18.81 0.49 11.55
N LEU A 23 18.09 0.63 10.45
CA LEU A 23 17.03 -0.29 10.05
C LEU A 23 17.54 -1.73 9.95
N ASN A 24 18.67 -1.94 9.28
CA ASN A 24 19.26 -3.25 9.15
C ASN A 24 19.64 -3.86 10.52
N GLU A 25 20.15 -3.06 11.43
CA GLU A 25 20.44 -3.48 12.80
C GLU A 25 19.15 -3.89 13.56
N VAL A 26 18.07 -3.12 13.47
CA VAL A 26 16.75 -3.47 14.05
C VAL A 26 16.24 -4.80 13.52
N LEU A 27 16.34 -5.03 12.21
CA LEU A 27 15.89 -6.26 11.60
C LEU A 27 16.62 -7.50 12.14
N HIS A 28 17.93 -7.37 12.38
CA HIS A 28 18.76 -8.46 12.87
C HIS A 28 18.63 -8.71 14.38
N GLU A 29 18.50 -7.63 15.17
CA GLU A 29 18.53 -7.71 16.63
C GLU A 29 17.12 -7.88 17.22
N ASP A 30 16.15 -7.10 16.72
CA ASP A 30 14.85 -6.97 17.35
C ASP A 30 13.74 -7.74 16.60
N LEU A 31 13.81 -7.85 15.26
CA LEU A 31 12.75 -8.43 14.42
C LEU A 31 13.14 -9.76 13.75
N LYS A 32 14.23 -10.36 14.17
CA LYS A 32 14.77 -11.60 13.58
C LYS A 32 13.74 -12.71 13.51
N GLY A 33 13.57 -13.29 12.32
CA GLY A 33 12.65 -14.40 12.05
C GLY A 33 11.20 -13.98 11.83
N ALA A 34 10.76 -12.84 12.38
CA ALA A 34 9.40 -12.32 12.19
C ALA A 34 9.21 -11.68 10.83
N VAL A 35 10.27 -11.13 10.23
CA VAL A 35 10.28 -10.49 8.92
C VAL A 35 11.04 -11.36 7.93
N GLY A 36 10.51 -11.56 6.74
CA GLY A 36 11.16 -12.27 5.65
C GLY A 36 11.28 -11.46 4.37
N GLY A 37 10.52 -10.37 4.24
CA GLY A 37 10.60 -9.40 3.15
C GLY A 37 10.41 -7.98 3.65
N ILE A 38 10.82 -7.00 2.84
CA ILE A 38 10.73 -5.59 3.18
C ILE A 38 10.14 -4.84 1.98
N HIS A 39 9.00 -4.20 2.19
CA HIS A 39 8.55 -3.11 1.34
C HIS A 39 9.23 -1.83 1.86
N LEU A 40 10.33 -1.48 1.24
CA LEU A 40 11.05 -0.26 1.53
C LEU A 40 10.35 0.89 0.78
N LEU A 41 9.59 1.68 1.54
CA LEU A 41 8.89 2.86 1.03
C LEU A 41 9.89 3.85 0.45
N PRO A 42 9.47 4.76 -0.46
CA PRO A 42 10.37 5.52 -1.29
C PRO A 42 11.54 6.16 -0.52
N PHE A 43 12.73 5.80 -0.93
CA PHE A 43 14.00 6.19 -0.31
C PHE A 43 14.87 7.09 -1.21
N PHE A 44 14.30 7.52 -2.33
CA PHE A 44 14.92 8.43 -3.29
C PHE A 44 14.84 9.88 -2.83
N PRO A 45 15.69 10.80 -3.37
CA PRO A 45 15.48 12.23 -3.21
C PRO A 45 14.08 12.62 -3.65
N SER A 46 13.36 13.36 -2.80
CA SER A 46 11.94 13.68 -3.01
C SER A 46 11.57 15.02 -2.42
N THR A 47 10.58 15.68 -3.02
CA THR A 47 10.09 16.99 -2.56
C THR A 47 8.73 16.94 -1.87
N GLY A 48 8.11 15.77 -1.76
CA GLY A 48 6.79 15.71 -1.14
C GLY A 48 6.34 14.31 -0.75
N ASP A 49 5.26 14.29 0.02
CA ASP A 49 4.55 13.10 0.53
C ASP A 49 5.48 11.99 1.05
N ARG A 50 6.51 12.39 1.80
CA ARG A 50 7.48 11.47 2.42
C ARG A 50 8.06 10.45 1.43
N GLY A 51 8.50 10.93 0.23
CA GLY A 51 9.14 10.10 -0.79
C GLY A 51 8.33 9.91 -2.07
N PHE A 52 7.01 10.12 -2.06
CA PHE A 52 6.13 9.89 -3.22
C PHE A 52 6.11 11.03 -4.25
N ALA A 53 7.03 11.99 -4.17
CA ALA A 53 7.34 12.96 -5.21
C ALA A 53 8.85 12.89 -5.54
N PRO A 54 9.34 11.79 -6.14
CA PRO A 54 10.77 11.61 -6.37
C PRO A 54 11.29 12.60 -7.40
N THR A 55 12.49 13.13 -7.15
CA THR A 55 13.21 13.97 -8.11
C THR A 55 14.15 13.15 -8.98
N ASP A 56 14.60 12.00 -8.48
CA ASP A 56 15.51 11.09 -9.15
C ASP A 56 15.29 9.67 -8.60
N TYR A 57 15.45 8.66 -9.46
CA TYR A 57 15.44 7.24 -9.09
C TYR A 57 16.83 6.60 -9.14
N THR A 58 17.84 7.35 -9.59
CA THR A 58 19.19 6.81 -9.78
C THR A 58 20.03 6.80 -8.51
N THR A 59 19.60 7.52 -7.47
CA THR A 59 20.31 7.66 -6.21
C THR A 59 19.40 7.44 -5.01
N VAL A 60 19.97 6.91 -3.93
CA VAL A 60 19.33 6.93 -2.60
C VAL A 60 19.49 8.35 -2.02
N ASP A 61 18.47 8.85 -1.32
CA ASP A 61 18.58 10.12 -0.60
C ASP A 61 19.73 10.00 0.43
N PRO A 62 20.77 10.84 0.37
CA PRO A 62 21.97 10.72 1.22
C PRO A 62 21.69 10.69 2.72
N LYS A 63 20.55 11.23 3.16
CA LYS A 63 20.14 11.16 4.57
C LYS A 63 19.82 9.75 5.05
N PHE A 64 19.50 8.84 4.13
CA PHE A 64 19.14 7.46 4.42
C PHE A 64 20.31 6.48 4.26
N GLY A 65 21.32 6.81 3.45
CA GLY A 65 22.42 5.93 3.10
C GLY A 65 22.71 5.94 1.61
N ASP A 66 23.11 4.80 1.07
CA ASP A 66 23.38 4.61 -0.35
C ASP A 66 22.88 3.25 -0.86
N TRP A 67 23.10 2.96 -2.14
CA TRP A 67 22.68 1.69 -2.75
C TRP A 67 23.30 0.46 -2.07
N SER A 68 24.52 0.55 -1.55
CA SER A 68 25.13 -0.59 -0.86
C SER A 68 24.39 -0.97 0.43
N ASP A 69 23.79 0.01 1.11
CA ASP A 69 22.94 -0.25 2.27
C ASP A 69 21.62 -0.95 1.86
N VAL A 70 21.04 -0.56 0.73
CA VAL A 70 19.83 -1.21 0.17
C VAL A 70 20.14 -2.63 -0.30
N GLU A 71 21.21 -2.82 -1.06
CA GLU A 71 21.65 -4.13 -1.58
C GLU A 71 21.94 -5.10 -0.44
N LYS A 72 22.52 -4.61 0.66
CA LYS A 72 22.76 -5.40 1.87
C LYS A 72 21.47 -5.94 2.50
N LEU A 73 20.39 -5.18 2.49
CA LEU A 73 19.08 -5.70 2.91
C LEU A 73 18.61 -6.84 1.99
N GLY A 74 18.88 -6.74 0.68
CA GLY A 74 18.54 -7.76 -0.32
C GLY A 74 19.29 -9.09 -0.16
N GLU A 75 20.39 -9.14 0.57
CA GLU A 75 21.11 -10.39 0.85
C GLU A 75 20.27 -11.36 1.71
N GLU A 76 19.42 -10.84 2.60
CA GLU A 76 18.64 -11.65 3.54
C GLU A 76 17.13 -11.59 3.29
N TYR A 77 16.62 -10.44 2.85
CA TYR A 77 15.21 -10.18 2.65
C TYR A 77 14.86 -10.06 1.17
N TYR A 78 13.67 -10.50 0.77
CA TYR A 78 13.16 -10.09 -0.54
C TYR A 78 12.62 -8.67 -0.45
N LEU A 79 12.89 -7.86 -1.48
CA LEU A 79 12.64 -6.42 -1.43
C LEU A 79 11.52 -6.01 -2.38
N MET A 80 10.69 -5.10 -1.92
CA MET A 80 9.70 -4.39 -2.73
C MET A 80 10.04 -2.91 -2.73
N PHE A 81 10.11 -2.29 -3.93
CA PHE A 81 10.28 -0.85 -4.10
C PHE A 81 9.09 -0.24 -4.82
N ASP A 82 8.82 1.03 -4.52
CA ASP A 82 7.80 1.81 -5.20
C ASP A 82 8.33 2.44 -6.48
N PHE A 83 7.52 2.40 -7.53
CA PHE A 83 7.67 3.22 -8.71
C PHE A 83 6.38 4.01 -8.96
N MET A 84 6.48 5.34 -8.92
CA MET A 84 5.35 6.25 -9.16
C MET A 84 5.09 6.36 -10.67
N ILE A 85 4.29 5.41 -11.21
CA ILE A 85 4.06 5.31 -12.66
C ILE A 85 3.23 6.47 -13.21
N ASN A 86 2.40 7.12 -12.36
CA ASN A 86 1.55 8.22 -12.77
C ASN A 86 2.28 9.57 -12.80
N HIS A 87 3.31 9.79 -11.99
CA HIS A 87 3.87 11.14 -11.78
C HIS A 87 5.33 11.13 -11.35
N ILE A 88 5.96 12.31 -11.46
CA ILE A 88 7.29 12.61 -10.93
C ILE A 88 7.30 14.02 -10.33
N SER A 89 8.30 14.35 -9.50
CA SER A 89 8.43 15.67 -8.91
C SER A 89 8.63 16.78 -9.96
N ARG A 90 7.98 17.94 -9.71
CA ARG A 90 8.25 19.18 -10.44
C ARG A 90 9.66 19.74 -10.23
N HIS A 91 10.48 19.12 -9.38
CA HIS A 91 11.87 19.44 -9.16
C HIS A 91 12.81 18.33 -9.67
N SER A 92 12.30 17.44 -10.52
CA SER A 92 13.14 16.48 -11.23
C SER A 92 13.95 17.16 -12.32
N LYS A 93 15.14 16.63 -12.60
CA LYS A 93 15.97 17.11 -13.73
C LYS A 93 15.23 17.13 -15.07
N TYR A 94 14.29 16.22 -15.23
CA TYR A 94 13.44 16.13 -16.43
C TYR A 94 12.49 17.31 -16.55
N TYR A 95 11.83 17.66 -15.44
CA TYR A 95 10.92 18.79 -15.39
C TYR A 95 11.67 20.12 -15.50
N GLU A 96 12.81 20.27 -14.81
CA GLU A 96 13.63 21.49 -14.89
C GLU A 96 14.14 21.75 -16.31
N ASP A 97 14.57 20.70 -17.03
CA ASP A 97 14.96 20.82 -18.43
C ASP A 97 13.74 21.20 -19.31
N PHE A 98 12.59 20.57 -19.12
CA PHE A 98 11.36 20.90 -19.83
C PHE A 98 10.91 22.35 -19.56
N GLN A 99 10.94 22.78 -18.29
CA GLN A 99 10.58 24.15 -17.92
C GLN A 99 11.49 25.19 -18.56
N LYS A 100 12.77 24.87 -18.71
CA LYS A 100 13.78 25.76 -19.33
C LYS A 100 13.68 25.76 -20.85
N ASN A 101 13.57 24.61 -21.48
CA ASN A 101 13.76 24.42 -22.92
C ASN A 101 12.44 24.16 -23.68
N LYS A 102 11.32 23.99 -22.98
CA LYS A 102 9.97 23.77 -23.55
C LYS A 102 9.96 22.66 -24.60
N ASP A 103 9.44 22.91 -25.80
CA ASP A 103 9.35 21.94 -26.88
C ASP A 103 10.73 21.52 -27.44
N GLN A 104 11.83 22.20 -27.09
CA GLN A 104 13.20 21.82 -27.41
C GLN A 104 13.80 20.81 -26.41
N SER A 105 13.14 20.61 -25.28
CA SER A 105 13.58 19.61 -24.30
C SER A 105 13.38 18.19 -24.85
N PRO A 106 14.34 17.28 -24.66
CA PRO A 106 14.13 15.86 -24.96
C PRO A 106 13.04 15.23 -24.09
N TYR A 107 12.62 15.91 -23.02
CA TYR A 107 11.60 15.48 -22.06
C TYR A 107 10.25 16.20 -22.25
N ALA A 108 10.07 16.98 -23.31
CA ALA A 108 8.81 17.70 -23.57
C ALA A 108 7.59 16.77 -23.60
N ASP A 109 7.76 15.59 -24.19
CA ASP A 109 6.72 14.57 -24.28
C ASP A 109 6.62 13.66 -23.03
N LEU A 110 7.44 13.87 -21.99
CA LEU A 110 7.37 13.11 -20.76
C LEU A 110 6.14 13.48 -19.92
N PHE A 111 5.76 14.76 -19.96
CA PHE A 111 4.71 15.32 -19.12
C PHE A 111 3.38 15.41 -19.89
N LEU A 112 2.29 15.07 -19.19
CA LEU A 112 0.96 15.12 -19.80
C LEU A 112 0.42 16.55 -19.80
N SER A 113 0.39 17.16 -20.98
CA SER A 113 -0.15 18.51 -21.17
C SER A 113 -1.68 18.51 -21.07
N TRP A 114 -2.24 19.30 -20.16
CA TRP A 114 -3.67 19.53 -20.08
C TRP A 114 -4.16 20.31 -21.31
N ASP A 115 -3.44 21.35 -21.72
CA ASP A 115 -3.84 22.22 -22.82
C ASP A 115 -3.80 21.52 -24.18
N LYS A 116 -2.88 20.56 -24.38
CA LYS A 116 -2.75 19.78 -25.62
C LYS A 116 -3.61 18.50 -25.63
N PHE A 117 -4.14 18.08 -24.48
CA PHE A 117 -4.94 16.86 -24.35
C PHE A 117 -6.33 17.03 -24.98
N TRP A 118 -6.95 18.18 -24.80
CA TRP A 118 -8.31 18.44 -25.19
C TRP A 118 -8.41 18.95 -26.63
N PRO A 119 -9.37 18.45 -27.45
CA PRO A 119 -9.65 19.02 -28.75
C PRO A 119 -10.27 20.43 -28.63
N LYS A 120 -10.30 21.17 -29.72
CA LYS A 120 -10.85 22.52 -29.75
C LYS A 120 -12.27 22.59 -29.16
N GLY A 121 -12.49 23.49 -28.22
CA GLY A 121 -13.77 23.69 -27.55
C GLY A 121 -13.96 22.86 -26.28
N ARG A 122 -12.94 22.09 -25.89
CA ARG A 122 -12.92 21.33 -24.65
C ARG A 122 -11.70 21.71 -23.76
N PRO A 123 -11.65 21.37 -22.47
CA PRO A 123 -12.72 20.64 -21.77
C PRO A 123 -13.94 21.51 -21.47
N THR A 124 -15.12 20.90 -21.48
CA THR A 124 -16.34 21.49 -20.90
C THR A 124 -16.35 21.22 -19.38
N LYS A 125 -17.33 21.78 -18.68
CA LYS A 125 -17.52 21.49 -17.27
C LYS A 125 -17.81 20.00 -17.05
N GLU A 126 -18.63 19.41 -17.90
CA GLU A 126 -19.00 17.99 -17.85
C GLU A 126 -17.78 17.09 -18.03
N ASP A 127 -16.85 17.45 -18.92
CA ASP A 127 -15.59 16.73 -19.09
C ASP A 127 -14.76 16.72 -17.80
N VAL A 128 -14.64 17.87 -17.15
CA VAL A 128 -13.89 18.00 -15.89
C VAL A 128 -14.60 17.31 -14.72
N ASP A 129 -15.94 17.35 -14.70
CA ASP A 129 -16.74 16.68 -13.66
C ASP A 129 -16.70 15.16 -13.79
N LEU A 130 -16.50 14.62 -14.99
CA LEU A 130 -16.35 13.18 -15.22
C LEU A 130 -15.07 12.61 -14.61
N ILE A 131 -13.99 13.40 -14.55
CA ILE A 131 -12.68 12.94 -14.05
C ILE A 131 -12.77 12.47 -12.59
N TYR A 132 -12.25 11.28 -12.32
CA TYR A 132 -12.14 10.72 -10.96
C TYR A 132 -11.04 11.46 -10.17
N LYS A 133 -11.45 12.38 -9.30
CA LYS A 133 -10.54 13.30 -8.61
C LYS A 133 -10.14 12.77 -7.23
N ARG A 134 -8.90 13.03 -6.84
CA ARG A 134 -8.33 12.71 -5.51
C ARG A 134 -8.08 13.95 -4.65
N LYS A 135 -8.45 15.11 -5.12
CA LYS A 135 -8.29 16.40 -4.42
C LYS A 135 -9.46 17.31 -4.74
N ASP A 136 -9.66 18.29 -3.89
CA ASP A 136 -10.72 19.31 -3.98
C ASP A 136 -10.33 20.53 -4.85
N ARG A 137 -9.46 20.33 -5.82
CA ARG A 137 -9.00 21.35 -6.77
C ARG A 137 -8.92 20.78 -8.18
N ALA A 138 -8.65 21.65 -9.15
CA ALA A 138 -8.52 21.27 -10.56
C ALA A 138 -7.50 20.15 -10.77
N PRO A 139 -7.73 19.20 -11.71
CA PRO A 139 -6.83 18.10 -12.02
C PRO A 139 -5.65 18.55 -12.91
N TYR A 140 -5.32 19.83 -12.89
CA TYR A 140 -4.18 20.42 -13.59
C TYR A 140 -3.48 21.46 -12.73
N GLN A 141 -2.28 21.82 -13.15
CA GLN A 141 -1.48 22.89 -12.58
C GLN A 141 -0.92 23.77 -13.69
N GLU A 142 -1.04 25.10 -13.56
CA GLU A 142 -0.39 26.04 -14.46
C GLU A 142 1.10 26.13 -14.12
N ILE A 143 1.93 25.98 -15.14
CA ILE A 143 3.39 26.16 -15.06
C ILE A 143 3.80 27.37 -15.91
N THR A 144 4.93 27.97 -15.55
CA THR A 144 5.54 29.07 -16.31
C THR A 144 6.90 28.62 -16.83
N PHE A 145 7.11 28.70 -18.13
CA PHE A 145 8.37 28.41 -18.78
C PHE A 145 9.38 29.55 -18.60
N ALA A 146 10.66 29.29 -18.88
CA ALA A 146 11.72 30.28 -18.78
C ALA A 146 11.52 31.48 -19.74
N ASP A 147 10.79 31.29 -20.86
CA ASP A 147 10.43 32.33 -21.80
C ASP A 147 9.23 33.20 -21.35
N GLY A 148 8.67 32.92 -20.17
CA GLY A 148 7.50 33.61 -19.60
C GLY A 148 6.15 33.11 -20.11
N THR A 149 6.11 32.19 -21.05
CA THR A 149 4.86 31.54 -21.50
C THR A 149 4.34 30.55 -20.46
N LYS A 150 3.05 30.25 -20.53
CA LYS A 150 2.38 29.39 -19.58
C LYS A 150 1.71 28.21 -20.29
N GLU A 151 1.63 27.10 -19.59
CA GLU A 151 0.91 25.89 -20.02
C GLU A 151 0.31 25.21 -18.78
N LYS A 152 -0.80 24.51 -18.95
CA LYS A 152 -1.37 23.65 -17.92
C LYS A 152 -0.92 22.21 -18.13
N LEU A 153 -0.43 21.58 -17.07
CA LEU A 153 -0.09 20.15 -17.04
C LEU A 153 -1.07 19.40 -16.15
N TRP A 154 -1.37 18.17 -16.48
CA TRP A 154 -2.12 17.27 -15.61
C TRP A 154 -1.43 17.13 -14.24
N ASN A 155 -2.24 17.13 -13.19
CA ASN A 155 -1.79 17.00 -11.82
C ASN A 155 -2.88 16.31 -11.00
N THR A 156 -2.79 14.99 -10.91
CA THR A 156 -3.79 14.17 -10.23
C THR A 156 -3.72 14.33 -8.71
N PHE A 157 -2.52 14.40 -8.13
CA PHE A 157 -2.27 14.39 -6.68
C PHE A 157 -1.76 15.74 -6.15
N GLY A 158 -0.67 15.71 -5.38
CA GLY A 158 -0.10 16.88 -4.72
C GLY A 158 0.54 17.90 -5.69
N PRO A 159 0.79 19.14 -5.26
CA PRO A 159 1.34 20.18 -6.12
C PRO A 159 2.76 19.88 -6.60
N GLU A 160 3.48 19.01 -5.90
CA GLU A 160 4.83 18.57 -6.25
C GLU A 160 4.85 17.47 -7.32
N GLN A 161 3.70 16.84 -7.62
CA GLN A 161 3.59 15.64 -8.45
C GLN A 161 2.99 16.02 -9.81
N ILE A 162 3.78 15.97 -10.88
CA ILE A 162 3.33 16.26 -12.26
C ILE A 162 3.11 14.95 -13.00
N ASP A 163 1.94 14.80 -13.64
CA ASP A 163 1.55 13.56 -14.30
C ASP A 163 2.37 13.30 -15.57
N LEU A 164 2.72 12.03 -15.78
CA LEU A 164 3.47 11.54 -16.92
C LEU A 164 2.52 11.15 -18.07
N ASP A 165 2.95 11.33 -19.31
CA ASP A 165 2.23 10.81 -20.48
C ASP A 165 2.74 9.42 -20.86
N VAL A 166 2.17 8.37 -20.28
CA VAL A 166 2.58 6.98 -20.50
C VAL A 166 2.42 6.48 -21.94
N ARG A 167 1.72 7.23 -22.81
CA ARG A 167 1.55 6.91 -24.23
C ARG A 167 2.79 7.24 -25.07
N LYS A 168 3.69 8.05 -24.53
CA LYS A 168 4.85 8.59 -25.24
C LYS A 168 6.08 7.71 -25.10
N ARG A 169 6.85 7.57 -26.20
CA ARG A 169 8.07 6.74 -26.22
C ARG A 169 9.13 7.17 -25.18
N VAL A 170 9.26 8.48 -24.94
CA VAL A 170 10.22 8.98 -23.93
C VAL A 170 9.82 8.53 -22.55
N THR A 171 8.53 8.52 -22.23
CA THR A 171 7.99 8.02 -20.95
C THR A 171 8.15 6.51 -20.82
N GLN A 172 7.84 5.77 -21.87
CA GLN A 172 8.02 4.30 -21.90
C GLN A 172 9.48 3.91 -21.69
N LYS A 173 10.41 4.63 -22.34
CA LYS A 173 11.85 4.45 -22.12
C LYS A 173 12.25 4.79 -20.68
N PHE A 174 11.77 5.90 -20.14
CA PHE A 174 12.03 6.29 -18.76
C PHE A 174 11.53 5.23 -17.78
N ILE A 175 10.32 4.71 -17.95
CA ILE A 175 9.76 3.64 -17.12
C ILE A 175 10.67 2.41 -17.17
N LYS A 176 10.96 1.90 -18.38
CA LYS A 176 11.81 0.72 -18.56
C LYS A 176 13.19 0.85 -17.90
N GLU A 177 13.91 1.93 -18.20
CA GLU A 177 15.26 2.17 -17.68
C GLU A 177 15.26 2.27 -16.13
N THR A 178 14.23 2.92 -15.57
CA THR A 178 14.08 3.02 -14.12
C THR A 178 13.80 1.66 -13.49
N LEU A 179 12.84 0.90 -14.00
CA LEU A 179 12.48 -0.40 -13.45
C LEU A 179 13.64 -1.38 -13.49
N VAL A 180 14.33 -1.47 -14.62
CA VAL A 180 15.53 -2.33 -14.77
C VAL A 180 16.62 -1.92 -13.76
N SER A 181 16.85 -0.62 -13.59
CA SER A 181 17.81 -0.12 -12.60
C SER A 181 17.43 -0.51 -11.17
N LEU A 182 16.15 -0.37 -10.78
CA LEU A 182 15.67 -0.76 -9.45
C LEU A 182 15.83 -2.26 -9.19
N ILE A 183 15.56 -3.09 -10.21
CA ILE A 183 15.72 -4.55 -10.13
C ILE A 183 17.20 -4.92 -9.97
N HIS A 184 18.10 -4.27 -10.70
CA HIS A 184 19.54 -4.51 -10.58
C HIS A 184 20.08 -4.10 -9.19
N HIS A 185 19.41 -3.19 -8.49
CA HIS A 185 19.70 -2.83 -7.10
C HIS A 185 18.92 -3.65 -6.07
N GLY A 186 18.33 -4.77 -6.48
CA GLY A 186 17.77 -5.78 -5.56
C GLY A 186 16.27 -5.80 -5.40
N ALA A 187 15.48 -5.05 -6.19
CA ALA A 187 14.03 -5.16 -6.15
C ALA A 187 13.58 -6.53 -6.70
N ASP A 188 12.93 -7.33 -5.87
CA ASP A 188 12.22 -8.55 -6.28
C ASP A 188 10.78 -8.24 -6.74
N ILE A 189 10.22 -7.16 -6.20
CA ILE A 189 8.86 -6.70 -6.52
C ILE A 189 8.90 -5.20 -6.77
N ILE A 190 8.29 -4.76 -7.86
CA ILE A 190 8.02 -3.34 -8.11
C ILE A 190 6.55 -3.06 -7.86
N ARG A 191 6.25 -2.25 -6.85
CA ARG A 191 4.91 -1.72 -6.60
C ARG A 191 4.68 -0.52 -7.52
N LEU A 192 3.72 -0.63 -8.42
CA LEU A 192 3.32 0.47 -9.29
C LEU A 192 2.33 1.37 -8.54
N ASP A 193 2.83 2.43 -7.94
CA ASP A 193 2.03 3.40 -7.20
C ASP A 193 1.06 4.13 -8.11
N ALA A 194 -0.17 4.32 -7.63
CA ALA A 194 -1.23 5.03 -8.35
C ALA A 194 -1.51 4.49 -9.77
N PHE A 195 -1.34 3.20 -9.99
CA PHE A 195 -1.41 2.56 -11.32
C PHE A 195 -2.70 2.88 -12.06
N ALA A 196 -3.85 2.84 -11.37
CA ALA A 196 -5.15 3.08 -11.99
C ALA A 196 -5.31 4.49 -12.60
N TYR A 197 -4.47 5.43 -12.21
CA TYR A 197 -4.50 6.82 -12.71
C TYR A 197 -3.57 7.07 -13.89
N ALA A 198 -2.69 6.14 -14.25
CA ALA A 198 -1.62 6.37 -15.22
C ALA A 198 -2.14 6.65 -16.64
N VAL A 199 -3.29 6.09 -17.02
CA VAL A 199 -3.88 6.26 -18.36
C VAL A 199 -4.97 7.33 -18.32
N LYS A 200 -4.85 8.34 -19.20
CA LYS A 200 -5.88 9.37 -19.45
C LYS A 200 -6.43 9.22 -20.87
N LYS A 201 -7.76 9.32 -20.99
CA LYS A 201 -8.46 9.17 -22.28
C LYS A 201 -9.68 10.08 -22.33
N LEU A 202 -9.91 10.71 -23.48
CA LEU A 202 -11.12 11.51 -23.70
C LEU A 202 -12.39 10.68 -23.48
N ASP A 203 -13.41 11.33 -22.93
CA ASP A 203 -14.72 10.73 -22.66
C ASP A 203 -14.67 9.55 -21.66
N SER A 204 -13.69 9.57 -20.77
CA SER A 204 -13.53 8.62 -19.66
C SER A 204 -13.41 9.34 -18.33
N ASN A 205 -13.50 8.59 -17.23
CA ASN A 205 -13.24 9.14 -15.88
C ASN A 205 -11.74 9.17 -15.51
N ASP A 206 -10.85 8.79 -16.43
CA ASP A 206 -9.39 8.76 -16.26
C ASP A 206 -8.91 7.90 -15.07
N PHE A 207 -9.69 6.87 -14.74
CA PHE A 207 -9.38 5.90 -13.71
C PHE A 207 -9.63 4.48 -14.21
N PHE A 208 -8.60 3.63 -14.17
CA PHE A 208 -8.62 2.24 -14.67
C PHE A 208 -9.20 2.12 -16.09
N VAL A 209 -8.67 2.93 -17.00
CA VAL A 209 -9.20 3.07 -18.37
C VAL A 209 -8.92 1.85 -19.22
N GLU A 210 -9.94 1.05 -19.47
CA GLU A 210 -9.87 -0.14 -20.33
C GLU A 210 -10.15 0.19 -21.81
N PRO A 211 -9.48 -0.46 -22.78
CA PRO A 211 -8.47 -1.51 -22.60
C PRO A 211 -7.03 -1.00 -22.34
N GLU A 212 -6.76 0.28 -22.45
CA GLU A 212 -5.42 0.88 -22.48
C GLU A 212 -4.61 0.61 -21.19
N ILE A 213 -5.28 0.43 -20.05
CA ILE A 213 -4.59 0.08 -18.79
C ILE A 213 -3.93 -1.31 -18.85
N TRP A 214 -4.54 -2.24 -19.62
CA TRP A 214 -3.97 -3.57 -19.84
C TRP A 214 -2.77 -3.55 -20.77
N ASP A 215 -2.81 -2.68 -21.78
CA ASP A 215 -1.67 -2.48 -22.69
C ASP A 215 -0.47 -1.92 -21.91
N LEU A 216 -0.70 -0.95 -21.02
CA LEU A 216 0.34 -0.42 -20.14
C LEU A 216 0.90 -1.50 -19.20
N LEU A 217 0.03 -2.27 -18.52
CA LEU A 217 0.47 -3.32 -17.60
C LEU A 217 1.30 -4.39 -18.33
N LYS A 218 0.83 -4.80 -19.52
CA LYS A 218 1.57 -5.75 -20.35
C LYS A 218 2.91 -5.20 -20.79
N GLN A 219 2.97 -3.96 -21.26
CA GLN A 219 4.22 -3.30 -21.65
C GLN A 219 5.23 -3.28 -20.50
N VAL A 220 4.80 -2.85 -19.31
CA VAL A 220 5.67 -2.82 -18.13
C VAL A 220 6.17 -4.22 -17.76
N GLN A 221 5.30 -5.23 -17.85
CA GLN A 221 5.69 -6.63 -17.61
C GLN A 221 6.69 -7.13 -18.65
N ASP A 222 6.47 -6.84 -19.94
CA ASP A 222 7.37 -7.23 -21.03
C ASP A 222 8.73 -6.54 -20.89
N ASP A 223 8.76 -5.29 -20.42
CA ASP A 223 9.99 -4.51 -20.23
C ASP A 223 10.93 -5.12 -19.18
N ILE A 224 10.41 -5.88 -18.22
CA ILE A 224 11.17 -6.52 -17.13
C ILE A 224 11.12 -8.06 -17.18
N ALA A 225 10.66 -8.65 -18.29
CA ALA A 225 10.42 -10.10 -18.38
C ALA A 225 11.67 -10.94 -18.09
N ASP A 226 12.84 -10.47 -18.52
CA ASP A 226 14.12 -11.17 -18.37
C ASP A 226 14.84 -10.82 -17.04
N GLU A 227 14.33 -9.88 -16.26
CA GLU A 227 15.00 -9.38 -15.06
C GLU A 227 14.64 -10.15 -13.78
N GLY A 228 13.63 -11.02 -13.84
CA GLY A 228 13.27 -11.92 -12.75
C GLY A 228 12.51 -11.29 -11.58
N ALA A 229 12.01 -10.07 -11.73
CA ALA A 229 11.16 -9.39 -10.75
C ALA A 229 9.67 -9.52 -11.10
N THR A 230 8.81 -9.14 -10.15
CA THR A 230 7.35 -9.16 -10.26
C THR A 230 6.79 -7.76 -10.11
N ILE A 231 5.69 -7.46 -10.82
CA ILE A 231 4.95 -6.22 -10.69
C ILE A 231 3.77 -6.41 -9.75
N LEU A 232 3.51 -5.39 -8.92
CA LEU A 232 2.35 -5.31 -8.05
C LEU A 232 1.65 -3.95 -8.25
N PRO A 233 0.57 -3.88 -9.06
CA PRO A 233 -0.21 -2.67 -9.23
C PRO A 233 -0.95 -2.29 -7.94
N GLU A 234 -0.86 -1.03 -7.53
CA GLU A 234 -1.60 -0.50 -6.40
C GLU A 234 -2.90 0.14 -6.87
N ILE A 235 -4.03 -0.35 -6.34
CA ILE A 235 -5.38 0.13 -6.66
C ILE A 235 -6.21 0.15 -5.38
N HIS A 236 -6.54 1.35 -4.92
CA HIS A 236 -7.52 1.60 -3.86
C HIS A 236 -8.87 1.93 -4.47
N GLU A 237 -9.71 0.92 -4.66
CA GLU A 237 -11.07 1.05 -5.17
C GLU A 237 -11.85 -0.25 -4.88
N HIS A 238 -13.11 -0.30 -5.29
CA HIS A 238 -13.94 -1.49 -5.17
C HIS A 238 -13.19 -2.76 -5.59
N TYR A 239 -13.27 -3.82 -4.78
CA TYR A 239 -12.48 -5.06 -4.90
C TYR A 239 -12.56 -5.75 -6.28
N SER A 240 -13.60 -5.46 -7.07
CA SER A 240 -13.71 -6.04 -8.41
C SER A 240 -12.57 -5.62 -9.34
N MET A 241 -11.96 -4.44 -9.13
CA MET A 241 -10.83 -3.98 -9.95
C MET A 241 -9.55 -4.76 -9.67
N PRO A 242 -9.03 -4.84 -8.42
CA PRO A 242 -7.89 -5.71 -8.16
C PRO A 242 -8.17 -7.17 -8.51
N PHE A 243 -9.40 -7.68 -8.38
CA PHE A 243 -9.72 -9.05 -8.81
C PHE A 243 -9.59 -9.27 -10.32
N LYS A 244 -9.87 -8.26 -11.16
CA LYS A 244 -9.53 -8.34 -12.59
C LYS A 244 -8.03 -8.52 -12.80
N ILE A 245 -7.20 -7.77 -12.06
CA ILE A 245 -5.73 -7.92 -12.09
C ILE A 245 -5.31 -9.35 -11.69
N ALA A 246 -5.89 -9.90 -10.62
CA ALA A 246 -5.61 -11.27 -10.17
C ALA A 246 -5.99 -12.32 -11.21
N GLN A 247 -7.09 -12.15 -11.95
CA GLN A 247 -7.50 -13.05 -13.04
C GLN A 247 -6.49 -13.08 -14.20
N HIS A 248 -5.67 -12.05 -14.36
CA HIS A 248 -4.56 -12.02 -15.33
C HIS A 248 -3.25 -12.58 -14.75
N GLY A 249 -3.28 -13.16 -13.54
CA GLY A 249 -2.15 -13.86 -12.93
C GLY A 249 -1.22 -12.99 -12.08
N TYR A 250 -1.51 -11.71 -11.92
CA TYR A 250 -0.73 -10.82 -11.07
C TYR A 250 -1.10 -10.97 -9.59
N PHE A 251 -0.14 -10.66 -8.72
CA PHE A 251 -0.45 -10.41 -7.30
C PHE A 251 -1.23 -9.11 -7.16
N ILE A 252 -2.06 -9.06 -6.13
CA ILE A 252 -2.89 -7.88 -5.78
C ILE A 252 -2.76 -7.56 -4.29
N TYR A 253 -3.26 -6.39 -3.90
CA TYR A 253 -3.50 -6.07 -2.49
C TYR A 253 -4.92 -6.43 -2.07
N ASP A 254 -5.07 -6.85 -0.81
CA ASP A 254 -6.35 -6.88 -0.09
C ASP A 254 -6.43 -5.65 0.83
N PHE A 255 -6.96 -4.56 0.29
CA PHE A 255 -7.22 -3.33 1.04
C PHE A 255 -8.61 -3.29 1.70
N ALA A 256 -9.45 -4.32 1.46
CA ALA A 256 -10.74 -4.44 2.12
C ALA A 256 -10.63 -5.08 3.51
N LEU A 257 -9.64 -5.93 3.71
CA LEU A 257 -9.45 -6.68 4.96
C LEU A 257 -9.44 -5.80 6.21
N PRO A 258 -8.81 -4.59 6.24
CA PRO A 258 -8.82 -3.74 7.42
C PRO A 258 -10.23 -3.40 7.92
N MET A 259 -11.09 -2.87 7.05
CA MET A 259 -12.47 -2.49 7.41
C MET A 259 -13.32 -3.70 7.79
N VAL A 260 -13.18 -4.81 7.07
CA VAL A 260 -13.92 -6.05 7.33
C VAL A 260 -13.50 -6.65 8.69
N THR A 261 -12.21 -6.60 9.01
CA THR A 261 -11.68 -7.06 10.32
C THR A 261 -12.15 -6.16 11.45
N LEU A 262 -12.10 -4.83 11.29
CA LEU A 262 -12.60 -3.88 12.27
C LEU A 262 -14.09 -4.09 12.55
N TYR A 263 -14.92 -4.16 11.50
CA TYR A 263 -16.34 -4.47 11.65
C TYR A 263 -16.57 -5.76 12.44
N SER A 264 -15.82 -6.81 12.10
CA SER A 264 -16.00 -8.12 12.72
C SER A 264 -15.63 -8.12 14.21
N ILE A 265 -14.55 -7.42 14.59
CA ILE A 265 -14.12 -7.29 15.99
C ILE A 265 -15.07 -6.36 16.77
N TYR A 266 -15.49 -5.22 16.19
CA TYR A 266 -16.42 -4.30 16.87
C TYR A 266 -17.79 -4.91 17.10
N SER A 267 -18.33 -5.62 16.10
CA SER A 267 -19.66 -6.26 16.20
C SER A 267 -19.63 -7.61 16.89
N GLY A 268 -18.46 -8.25 17.02
CA GLY A 268 -18.32 -9.63 17.47
C GLY A 268 -18.83 -10.67 16.44
N LYS A 269 -19.05 -10.29 15.17
CA LYS A 269 -19.65 -11.16 14.14
C LYS A 269 -18.64 -11.61 13.11
N SER A 270 -18.63 -12.89 12.79
CA SER A 270 -17.66 -13.53 11.91
C SER A 270 -18.08 -13.64 10.43
N ASN A 271 -19.38 -13.50 10.14
CA ASN A 271 -19.96 -13.85 8.85
C ASN A 271 -19.40 -13.03 7.67
N ARG A 272 -19.21 -11.72 7.84
CA ARG A 272 -18.67 -10.85 6.78
C ARG A 272 -17.22 -11.19 6.48
N LEU A 273 -16.41 -11.36 7.52
CA LEU A 273 -15.01 -11.76 7.37
C LEU A 273 -14.89 -13.13 6.68
N ALA A 274 -15.64 -14.13 7.14
CA ALA A 274 -15.62 -15.46 6.52
C ALA A 274 -16.05 -15.44 5.05
N ALA A 275 -17.08 -14.68 4.70
CA ALA A 275 -17.53 -14.52 3.31
C ALA A 275 -16.45 -13.85 2.46
N TRP A 276 -15.78 -12.82 2.98
CA TRP A 276 -14.69 -12.14 2.30
C TRP A 276 -13.49 -13.05 2.07
N LEU A 277 -12.97 -13.70 3.11
CA LEU A 277 -11.82 -14.59 3.01
C LEU A 277 -12.03 -15.77 2.04
N LYS A 278 -13.27 -16.29 1.94
CA LYS A 278 -13.64 -17.33 0.94
C LYS A 278 -13.55 -16.82 -0.50
N LYS A 279 -13.71 -15.53 -0.71
CA LYS A 279 -13.70 -14.89 -2.03
C LYS A 279 -12.29 -14.50 -2.48
N CYS A 280 -11.39 -14.27 -1.53
CA CYS A 280 -10.04 -13.79 -1.79
C CYS A 280 -9.18 -14.80 -2.54
N PRO A 281 -8.34 -14.36 -3.50
CA PRO A 281 -7.32 -15.21 -4.10
C PRO A 281 -6.19 -15.51 -3.13
N MET A 282 -5.48 -16.62 -3.34
CA MET A 282 -4.29 -16.97 -2.55
C MET A 282 -3.07 -16.10 -2.90
N LYS A 283 -2.99 -15.61 -4.15
CA LYS A 283 -1.89 -14.77 -4.62
C LYS A 283 -2.20 -13.30 -4.40
N GLN A 284 -2.12 -12.87 -3.15
CA GLN A 284 -2.31 -11.48 -2.73
C GLN A 284 -1.44 -11.13 -1.54
N PHE A 285 -1.26 -9.82 -1.32
CA PHE A 285 -0.73 -9.26 -0.07
C PHE A 285 -1.88 -8.76 0.78
N THR A 286 -1.98 -9.24 2.02
CA THR A 286 -2.98 -8.78 2.98
C THR A 286 -2.40 -7.67 3.85
N THR A 287 -3.16 -6.60 4.05
CA THR A 287 -2.77 -5.50 4.93
C THR A 287 -3.85 -5.26 5.98
N LEU A 288 -3.48 -4.84 7.19
CA LEU A 288 -4.38 -4.18 8.13
C LEU A 288 -4.06 -2.69 8.23
N ASP A 289 -2.81 -2.35 8.03
CA ASP A 289 -2.28 -1.00 8.05
C ASP A 289 -1.20 -0.81 6.97
N THR A 290 -1.06 0.42 6.51
CA THR A 290 -0.02 0.86 5.59
C THR A 290 0.40 2.28 5.96
N HIS A 291 1.25 2.90 5.15
CA HIS A 291 1.62 4.32 5.26
C HIS A 291 0.48 5.28 4.89
N ASP A 292 -0.59 4.75 4.30
CA ASP A 292 -1.85 5.44 4.01
C ASP A 292 -2.87 5.25 5.13
N GLY A 293 -4.05 5.81 4.96
CA GLY A 293 -5.18 5.55 5.85
C GLY A 293 -5.88 4.21 5.55
N ILE A 294 -6.79 3.82 6.43
CA ILE A 294 -7.65 2.65 6.25
C ILE A 294 -8.66 2.95 5.13
N GLY A 295 -8.65 2.15 4.08
CA GLY A 295 -9.51 2.31 2.91
C GLY A 295 -10.97 1.97 3.21
N VAL A 296 -11.86 2.95 3.05
CA VAL A 296 -13.32 2.76 3.26
C VAL A 296 -13.98 2.28 1.97
N VAL A 297 -13.56 2.83 0.84
CA VAL A 297 -14.11 2.51 -0.49
C VAL A 297 -13.88 1.04 -0.86
N ASP A 298 -12.79 0.46 -0.41
CA ASP A 298 -12.41 -0.93 -0.68
C ASP A 298 -13.40 -1.95 -0.09
N ALA A 299 -14.12 -1.56 0.98
CA ALA A 299 -15.09 -2.43 1.66
C ALA A 299 -16.53 -2.36 1.10
N ARG A 300 -16.78 -1.54 0.07
CA ARG A 300 -18.10 -1.46 -0.57
C ARG A 300 -18.55 -2.81 -1.11
N ASP A 301 -19.83 -3.12 -0.97
CA ASP A 301 -20.46 -4.37 -1.36
C ASP A 301 -19.96 -5.63 -0.62
N ILE A 302 -18.94 -5.48 0.25
CA ILE A 302 -18.55 -6.50 1.22
C ILE A 302 -19.27 -6.24 2.54
N LEU A 303 -19.25 -5.00 2.98
CA LEU A 303 -20.06 -4.48 4.09
C LEU A 303 -21.21 -3.65 3.54
N SER A 304 -22.37 -3.69 4.20
CA SER A 304 -23.47 -2.79 3.85
C SER A 304 -23.13 -1.33 4.19
N PRO A 305 -23.83 -0.34 3.61
CA PRO A 305 -23.65 1.07 3.98
C PRO A 305 -23.79 1.32 5.49
N GLU A 306 -24.71 0.63 6.16
CA GLU A 306 -24.92 0.71 7.60
C GLU A 306 -23.75 0.13 8.38
N GLU A 307 -23.19 -1.00 7.93
CA GLU A 307 -22.02 -1.64 8.56
C GLU A 307 -20.75 -0.78 8.35
N ILE A 308 -20.58 -0.15 7.18
CA ILE A 308 -19.49 0.80 6.91
C ILE A 308 -19.63 2.03 7.83
N ASN A 309 -20.84 2.58 7.93
CA ASN A 309 -21.10 3.73 8.79
C ASN A 309 -20.85 3.38 10.27
N TYR A 310 -21.35 2.24 10.75
CA TYR A 310 -21.11 1.75 12.10
C TYR A 310 -19.59 1.65 12.38
N THR A 311 -18.84 0.99 11.50
CA THR A 311 -17.38 0.82 11.67
C THR A 311 -16.66 2.17 11.68
N SER A 312 -17.06 3.09 10.81
CA SER A 312 -16.50 4.44 10.76
C SER A 312 -16.79 5.25 12.02
N GLN A 313 -17.99 5.12 12.61
CA GLN A 313 -18.35 5.79 13.85
C GLN A 313 -17.51 5.27 15.03
N GLU A 314 -17.32 3.95 15.14
CA GLU A 314 -16.43 3.35 16.14
C GLU A 314 -14.99 3.87 16.01
N LEU A 315 -14.46 3.95 14.77
CA LEU A 315 -13.15 4.55 14.50
C LEU A 315 -13.04 5.99 14.98
N TYR A 316 -14.09 6.78 14.80
CA TYR A 316 -14.11 8.18 15.27
C TYR A 316 -14.14 8.29 16.78
N GLN A 317 -14.82 7.38 17.46
CA GLN A 317 -14.87 7.35 18.93
C GLN A 317 -13.51 7.04 19.57
N VAL A 318 -12.69 6.22 18.93
CA VAL A 318 -11.34 5.89 19.41
C VAL A 318 -10.24 6.85 18.93
N GLY A 319 -10.62 8.00 18.36
CA GLY A 319 -9.69 9.09 18.06
C GLY A 319 -9.04 9.03 16.69
N ALA A 320 -9.62 8.32 15.73
CA ALA A 320 -9.20 8.39 14.34
C ALA A 320 -9.26 9.82 13.81
N ASN A 321 -8.32 10.19 12.96
CA ASN A 321 -8.28 11.53 12.39
C ASN A 321 -9.42 11.76 11.41
N VAL A 322 -10.42 12.50 11.86
CA VAL A 322 -11.64 12.86 11.13
C VAL A 322 -11.43 14.13 10.30
N LYS A 323 -10.27 14.43 9.79
CA LYS A 323 -10.26 15.43 8.74
C LYS A 323 -11.10 14.88 7.58
N LYS A 324 -12.41 15.08 7.67
CA LYS A 324 -13.31 15.03 6.53
C LYS A 324 -12.75 15.97 5.48
N LYS A 325 -11.79 15.50 4.70
CA LYS A 325 -11.44 16.14 3.44
C LYS A 325 -12.46 15.67 2.45
N TYR A 326 -13.39 16.62 2.03
CA TYR A 326 -14.33 16.17 1.37
C TYR A 326 -14.96 16.86 0.35
N SER A 327 -15.93 16.47 -0.04
CA SER A 327 -16.87 17.02 -1.00
C SER A 327 -17.03 18.53 -0.77
N SER A 328 -16.30 19.35 -1.52
CA SER A 328 -16.78 20.68 -1.82
C SER A 328 -17.95 20.55 -2.82
N ALA A 329 -18.91 21.46 -2.78
CA ALA A 329 -20.00 21.50 -3.76
C ALA A 329 -19.52 21.55 -5.24
N GLU A 330 -18.23 21.84 -5.45
CA GLU A 330 -17.56 21.92 -6.76
C GLU A 330 -17.05 20.55 -7.26
N TYR A 331 -16.85 19.56 -6.36
CA TYR A 331 -16.29 18.24 -6.70
C TYR A 331 -17.14 17.13 -6.11
N HIS A 332 -18.28 16.85 -6.72
CA HIS A 332 -19.28 15.88 -6.25
C HIS A 332 -18.81 14.41 -6.19
N ASN A 333 -17.59 14.12 -6.67
CA ASN A 333 -17.06 12.76 -6.78
C ASN A 333 -16.14 12.34 -5.62
N LEU A 334 -16.05 13.13 -4.53
CA LEU A 334 -15.21 12.84 -3.39
C LEU A 334 -16.02 12.20 -2.26
N ASP A 335 -16.04 10.89 -2.23
CA ASP A 335 -16.47 10.11 -1.08
C ASP A 335 -15.39 10.06 0.01
N ILE A 336 -15.76 9.65 1.24
CA ILE A 336 -14.78 9.30 2.28
C ILE A 336 -13.94 8.15 1.76
N TYR A 337 -12.67 8.43 1.48
CA TYR A 337 -11.78 7.49 0.83
C TYR A 337 -10.97 6.66 1.84
N GLN A 338 -10.37 7.33 2.83
CA GLN A 338 -9.53 6.72 3.84
C GLN A 338 -9.71 7.41 5.21
N ILE A 339 -9.54 6.62 6.28
CA ILE A 339 -9.51 7.11 7.66
C ILE A 339 -8.10 6.94 8.21
N ASN A 340 -7.50 8.06 8.68
CA ASN A 340 -6.14 8.05 9.21
C ASN A 340 -6.13 7.71 10.70
N THR A 341 -5.48 6.62 11.04
CA THR A 341 -5.25 6.12 12.40
C THR A 341 -4.25 4.97 12.36
N THR A 342 -3.56 4.66 13.45
CA THR A 342 -2.88 3.36 13.57
C THR A 342 -3.92 2.27 13.77
N PHE A 343 -3.64 1.05 13.33
CA PHE A 343 -4.59 -0.05 13.47
C PHE A 343 -4.75 -0.50 14.94
N TYR A 344 -3.71 -0.31 15.73
CA TYR A 344 -3.75 -0.56 17.18
C TYR A 344 -4.70 0.43 17.89
N SER A 345 -4.56 1.74 17.61
CA SER A 345 -5.49 2.74 18.15
C SER A 345 -6.90 2.60 17.59
N ALA A 346 -7.06 2.15 16.34
CA ALA A 346 -8.38 1.82 15.79
C ALA A 346 -9.12 0.77 16.66
N LEU A 347 -8.39 -0.11 17.30
CA LEU A 347 -8.94 -1.14 18.20
C LEU A 347 -8.96 -0.70 19.67
N GLY A 348 -8.80 0.62 19.94
CA GLY A 348 -8.89 1.21 21.29
C GLY A 348 -7.66 0.96 22.15
N ASP A 349 -6.50 0.77 21.56
CA ASP A 349 -5.23 0.43 22.23
C ASP A 349 -5.34 -0.88 23.06
N ASP A 350 -6.17 -1.81 22.58
CA ASP A 350 -6.47 -3.08 23.25
C ASP A 350 -5.63 -4.22 22.69
N ASP A 351 -4.77 -4.78 23.52
CA ASP A 351 -3.84 -5.84 23.15
C ASP A 351 -4.54 -7.11 22.63
N GLN A 352 -5.66 -7.49 23.21
CA GLN A 352 -6.39 -8.71 22.84
C GLN A 352 -7.08 -8.56 21.49
N LYS A 353 -7.76 -7.43 21.26
CA LYS A 353 -8.37 -7.11 19.97
C LYS A 353 -7.33 -7.00 18.88
N TYR A 354 -6.20 -6.37 19.18
CA TYR A 354 -5.13 -6.20 18.21
C TYR A 354 -4.46 -7.52 17.84
N PHE A 355 -4.14 -8.35 18.82
CA PHE A 355 -3.58 -9.67 18.56
C PHE A 355 -4.55 -10.54 17.75
N MET A 356 -5.85 -10.51 18.09
CA MET A 356 -6.89 -11.21 17.34
C MET A 356 -6.92 -10.76 15.88
N ALA A 357 -6.85 -9.46 15.61
CA ALA A 357 -6.83 -8.93 14.24
C ALA A 357 -5.61 -9.45 13.44
N ARG A 358 -4.42 -9.43 14.04
CA ARG A 358 -3.20 -9.93 13.41
C ARG A 358 -3.23 -11.45 13.20
N LEU A 359 -3.81 -12.19 14.13
CA LEU A 359 -4.02 -13.62 14.00
C LEU A 359 -4.94 -13.94 12.79
N LEU A 360 -6.02 -13.20 12.63
CA LEU A 360 -6.91 -13.32 11.46
C LEU A 360 -6.18 -12.98 10.16
N GLN A 361 -5.36 -11.92 10.14
CA GLN A 361 -4.53 -11.56 8.99
C GLN A 361 -3.55 -12.67 8.61
N VAL A 362 -2.88 -13.28 9.60
CA VAL A 362 -1.90 -14.37 9.37
C VAL A 362 -2.55 -15.59 8.74
N PHE A 363 -3.78 -15.92 9.15
CA PHE A 363 -4.52 -17.05 8.60
C PHE A 363 -5.29 -16.74 7.31
N ALA A 364 -5.44 -15.48 6.93
CA ALA A 364 -6.08 -15.07 5.67
C ALA A 364 -5.34 -15.62 4.44
N PRO A 365 -6.02 -15.75 3.27
CA PRO A 365 -5.35 -16.06 2.01
C PRO A 365 -4.30 -15.00 1.67
N GLY A 366 -3.09 -15.40 1.31
CA GLY A 366 -2.05 -14.48 0.85
C GLY A 366 -0.86 -14.33 1.79
N ILE A 367 -0.07 -13.30 1.51
CA ILE A 367 1.15 -12.96 2.25
C ILE A 367 0.84 -11.76 3.16
N PRO A 368 1.01 -11.88 4.48
CA PRO A 368 0.83 -10.74 5.37
C PRO A 368 1.87 -9.66 5.12
N GLN A 369 1.42 -8.43 4.86
CA GLN A 369 2.22 -7.21 4.97
C GLN A 369 1.85 -6.51 6.28
N VAL A 370 2.86 -6.13 7.05
CA VAL A 370 2.69 -5.47 8.35
C VAL A 370 3.46 -4.17 8.32
N TYR A 371 2.75 -3.08 8.57
CA TYR A 371 3.35 -1.76 8.64
C TYR A 371 4.17 -1.60 9.92
N TYR A 372 5.28 -0.87 9.87
CA TYR A 372 6.22 -0.79 10.98
C TYR A 372 5.59 -0.30 12.29
N VAL A 373 4.64 0.66 12.22
CA VAL A 373 3.90 1.09 13.42
C VAL A 373 3.07 -0.06 13.97
N GLY A 374 2.41 -0.83 13.10
CA GLY A 374 1.63 -1.99 13.50
C GLY A 374 2.48 -3.17 13.98
N MET A 375 3.69 -3.33 13.47
CA MET A 375 4.65 -4.35 13.95
C MET A 375 4.94 -4.16 15.45
N LEU A 376 4.99 -2.91 15.90
CA LEU A 376 5.25 -2.53 17.28
C LEU A 376 3.96 -2.23 18.09
N ALA A 377 2.78 -2.54 17.56
CA ALA A 377 1.50 -2.16 18.19
C ALA A 377 1.50 -0.68 18.64
N GLY A 378 1.92 0.19 17.71
CA GLY A 378 2.10 1.62 17.97
C GLY A 378 0.79 2.39 17.98
N LYS A 379 0.71 3.36 18.87
CA LYS A 379 -0.43 4.27 19.03
C LYS A 379 -0.40 5.42 18.04
N ASN A 380 -1.54 6.10 17.93
CA ASN A 380 -1.64 7.35 17.19
C ASN A 380 -0.63 8.39 17.70
N ASP A 381 0.17 8.95 16.81
CA ASP A 381 1.12 10.04 17.11
C ASP A 381 0.43 11.40 16.95
N LEU A 382 -0.24 11.83 18.03
CA LEU A 382 -0.95 13.10 18.04
C LEU A 382 0.00 14.30 18.08
N GLU A 383 1.20 14.14 18.63
CA GLU A 383 2.21 15.20 18.67
C GLU A 383 2.73 15.50 17.26
N LEU A 384 3.11 14.46 16.52
CA LEU A 384 3.56 14.59 15.13
C LEU A 384 2.45 15.16 14.24
N LEU A 385 1.20 14.69 14.44
CA LEU A 385 0.02 15.22 13.72
C LEU A 385 -0.15 16.73 13.97
N GLU A 386 -0.12 17.16 15.24
CA GLU A 386 -0.29 18.57 15.60
C GLU A 386 0.88 19.45 15.10
N LYS A 387 2.10 18.92 15.15
CA LYS A 387 3.29 19.62 14.66
C LYS A 387 3.27 19.85 13.17
N THR A 388 2.85 18.85 12.40
CA THR A 388 2.96 18.87 10.93
C THR A 388 1.68 19.28 10.23
N LYS A 389 0.52 19.16 10.90
CA LYS A 389 -0.83 19.33 10.30
C LYS A 389 -1.13 18.42 9.12
N GLU A 390 -0.30 17.39 8.91
CA GLU A 390 -0.49 16.37 7.88
C GLU A 390 -1.27 15.18 8.45
N GLY A 391 -2.47 14.92 7.92
CA GLY A 391 -3.39 13.91 8.46
C GLY A 391 -2.80 12.51 8.58
N ARG A 392 -1.99 12.08 7.62
CA ARG A 392 -1.34 10.76 7.62
C ARG A 392 -0.26 10.61 8.70
N ASN A 393 0.29 11.72 9.22
CA ASN A 393 1.36 11.66 10.20
C ASN A 393 0.91 11.15 11.57
N ILE A 394 -0.38 11.06 11.84
CA ILE A 394 -0.92 10.34 12.99
C ILE A 394 -0.46 8.87 13.05
N ASN A 395 -0.14 8.29 11.89
CA ASN A 395 0.27 6.89 11.70
C ASN A 395 1.72 6.80 11.16
N ARG A 396 2.59 7.77 11.44
CA ARG A 396 3.94 7.81 10.88
C ARG A 396 5.01 8.17 11.91
N HIS A 397 4.87 7.62 13.13
CA HIS A 397 5.83 7.82 14.21
C HIS A 397 7.26 7.42 13.79
N TYR A 398 8.25 8.17 14.27
CA TYR A 398 9.68 7.88 14.05
C TYR A 398 10.25 7.20 15.29
N TYR A 399 10.43 5.90 15.23
CA TYR A 399 11.05 5.14 16.34
C TYR A 399 12.57 5.26 16.31
N SER A 400 13.17 5.66 17.42
CA SER A 400 14.60 5.47 17.65
C SER A 400 14.91 4.00 17.90
N ARG A 401 16.18 3.61 17.74
CA ARG A 401 16.67 2.25 18.10
C ARG A 401 16.31 1.87 19.52
N GLN A 402 16.43 2.79 20.47
CA GLN A 402 16.11 2.53 21.88
C GLN A 402 14.60 2.28 22.07
N GLU A 403 13.75 3.07 21.45
CA GLU A 403 12.29 2.85 21.48
C GLU A 403 11.92 1.49 20.92
N VAL A 404 12.48 1.08 19.76
CA VAL A 404 12.23 -0.26 19.22
C VAL A 404 12.61 -1.34 20.21
N ALA A 405 13.82 -1.25 20.82
CA ALA A 405 14.31 -2.22 21.80
C ALA A 405 13.45 -2.28 23.07
N GLU A 406 12.69 -1.23 23.39
CA GLU A 406 11.73 -1.20 24.48
C GLU A 406 10.37 -1.77 24.05
N GLU A 407 9.87 -1.36 22.87
CA GLU A 407 8.59 -1.79 22.35
C GLU A 407 8.51 -3.32 22.11
N VAL A 408 9.57 -3.94 21.63
CA VAL A 408 9.60 -5.39 21.40
C VAL A 408 9.49 -6.22 22.69
N LYS A 409 9.71 -5.61 23.86
CA LYS A 409 9.54 -6.25 25.17
C LYS A 409 8.09 -6.25 25.66
N ARG A 410 7.22 -5.44 25.07
CA ARG A 410 5.80 -5.45 25.43
C ARG A 410 5.19 -6.79 25.12
N PRO A 411 4.35 -7.36 26.00
CA PRO A 411 3.78 -8.70 25.82
C PRO A 411 3.07 -8.89 24.48
N VAL A 412 2.29 -7.89 24.03
CA VAL A 412 1.59 -7.95 22.75
C VAL A 412 2.58 -7.99 21.59
N VAL A 413 3.63 -7.17 21.59
CA VAL A 413 4.64 -7.14 20.52
C VAL A 413 5.44 -8.44 20.49
N SER A 414 5.86 -8.93 21.66
CA SER A 414 6.54 -10.23 21.77
C SER A 414 5.69 -11.37 21.20
N SER A 415 4.38 -11.38 21.48
CA SER A 415 3.44 -12.37 20.94
C SER A 415 3.28 -12.21 19.42
N LEU A 416 3.22 -10.98 18.89
CA LEU A 416 3.18 -10.73 17.45
C LEU A 416 4.43 -11.26 16.75
N LEU A 417 5.61 -11.03 17.28
CA LEU A 417 6.87 -11.51 16.68
C LEU A 417 6.91 -13.03 16.63
N LYS A 418 6.40 -13.72 17.67
CA LYS A 418 6.24 -15.19 17.66
C LYS A 418 5.24 -15.64 16.59
N LEU A 419 4.11 -14.96 16.47
CA LEU A 419 3.07 -15.23 15.47
C LEU A 419 3.63 -15.10 14.05
N PHE A 420 4.38 -14.03 13.76
CA PHE A 420 4.98 -13.80 12.45
C PHE A 420 6.11 -14.80 12.15
N THR A 421 6.92 -15.15 13.16
CA THR A 421 7.93 -16.22 13.02
C THR A 421 7.27 -17.56 12.72
N PHE A 422 6.18 -17.89 13.42
CA PHE A 422 5.36 -19.07 13.12
C PHE A 422 4.85 -19.04 11.68
N ARG A 423 4.26 -17.91 11.22
CA ARG A 423 3.79 -17.73 9.83
C ARG A 423 4.91 -17.96 8.81
N ASN A 424 6.13 -17.55 9.13
CA ASN A 424 7.28 -17.67 8.24
C ASN A 424 7.86 -19.09 8.15
N THR A 425 7.58 -19.94 9.14
CA THR A 425 8.19 -21.28 9.26
C THR A 425 7.20 -22.42 9.06
N GLU A 426 5.89 -22.15 9.17
CA GLU A 426 4.86 -23.17 9.07
C GLU A 426 4.46 -23.47 7.62
N PRO A 427 4.71 -24.68 7.10
CA PRO A 427 4.43 -25.05 5.71
C PRO A 427 2.94 -24.97 5.33
N ALA A 428 2.02 -25.08 6.28
CA ALA A 428 0.58 -25.02 6.01
C ALA A 428 0.13 -23.71 5.35
N PHE A 429 0.92 -22.64 5.44
CA PHE A 429 0.62 -21.34 4.80
C PHE A 429 1.05 -21.25 3.33
N ASP A 430 1.30 -22.39 2.68
CA ASP A 430 1.60 -22.46 1.26
C ASP A 430 0.52 -21.73 0.40
N LEU A 431 0.97 -20.91 -0.58
CA LEU A 431 0.08 -20.17 -1.48
C LEU A 431 -0.54 -21.08 -2.57
N ASP A 432 0.07 -22.21 -2.87
CA ASP A 432 -0.47 -23.24 -3.76
C ASP A 432 -1.27 -24.31 -2.99
N GLY A 433 -1.37 -24.16 -1.68
CA GLY A 433 -2.14 -25.03 -0.79
C GLY A 433 -3.64 -24.75 -0.81
N SER A 434 -4.34 -25.20 0.21
CA SER A 434 -5.79 -25.01 0.37
C SER A 434 -6.15 -24.24 1.63
N ILE A 435 -7.34 -23.61 1.59
CA ILE A 435 -7.96 -22.94 2.73
C ILE A 435 -9.42 -23.37 2.85
N GLU A 436 -9.82 -23.74 4.05
CA GLU A 436 -11.22 -24.02 4.39
C GLU A 436 -11.67 -23.06 5.49
N ILE A 437 -12.83 -22.44 5.30
CA ILE A 437 -13.35 -21.42 6.23
C ILE A 437 -14.78 -21.76 6.59
N SER A 438 -15.08 -21.78 7.88
CA SER A 438 -16.44 -22.02 8.40
C SER A 438 -16.78 -21.06 9.54
N THR A 439 -18.06 -20.91 9.79
CA THR A 439 -18.60 -20.11 10.91
C THR A 439 -19.54 -21.01 11.71
N PRO A 440 -19.03 -21.71 12.75
CA PRO A 440 -19.85 -22.61 13.57
C PRO A 440 -21.06 -21.90 14.19
N ASN A 441 -20.91 -20.63 14.53
CA ASN A 441 -21.97 -19.72 14.94
C ASN A 441 -21.65 -18.28 14.52
N GLU A 442 -22.49 -17.30 14.85
CA GLU A 442 -22.31 -15.91 14.41
C GLU A 442 -21.05 -15.23 14.93
N ASN A 443 -20.49 -15.67 16.06
CA ASN A 443 -19.32 -15.07 16.69
C ASN A 443 -18.03 -15.83 16.40
N GLU A 444 -18.10 -17.05 15.89
CA GLU A 444 -16.94 -17.93 15.70
C GLU A 444 -16.56 -18.06 14.22
N ILE A 445 -15.26 -18.05 13.98
CA ILE A 445 -14.66 -18.38 12.70
C ILE A 445 -13.64 -19.50 12.89
N GLN A 446 -13.67 -20.45 11.98
CA GLN A 446 -12.66 -21.51 11.86
C GLN A 446 -11.98 -21.40 10.50
N ILE A 447 -10.65 -21.35 10.50
CA ILE A 447 -9.83 -21.29 9.28
C ILE A 447 -8.83 -22.44 9.33
N ILE A 448 -8.82 -23.27 8.29
CA ILE A 448 -7.88 -24.38 8.14
C ILE A 448 -7.03 -24.13 6.92
N ARG A 449 -5.71 -24.09 7.09
CA ARG A 449 -4.72 -23.98 6.04
C ARG A 449 -4.00 -25.31 5.87
N LYS A 450 -3.78 -25.73 4.62
CA LYS A 450 -3.00 -26.93 4.31
C LYS A 450 -2.04 -26.63 3.17
N ASN A 451 -0.82 -27.12 3.26
CA ASN A 451 0.12 -27.04 2.15
C ASN A 451 -0.33 -27.92 0.98
N LYS A 452 0.24 -27.70 -0.20
CA LYS A 452 -0.12 -28.40 -1.45
C LYS A 452 -0.01 -29.92 -1.31
N GLU A 453 1.03 -30.40 -0.65
CA GLU A 453 1.31 -31.82 -0.44
C GLU A 453 0.44 -32.46 0.65
N GLN A 454 -0.43 -31.69 1.33
CA GLN A 454 -1.27 -32.14 2.46
C GLN A 454 -0.48 -32.73 3.63
N THR A 455 0.78 -32.36 3.79
CA THR A 455 1.68 -32.86 4.86
C THR A 455 1.69 -31.98 6.10
N SER A 456 1.19 -30.76 6.00
CA SER A 456 1.01 -29.83 7.13
C SER A 456 -0.34 -29.17 7.10
N GLN A 457 -0.97 -29.05 8.28
CA GLN A 457 -2.24 -28.38 8.51
C GLN A 457 -2.13 -27.47 9.72
N ALA A 458 -2.54 -26.20 9.54
CA ALA A 458 -2.72 -25.24 10.63
C ALA A 458 -4.20 -24.84 10.70
N GLU A 459 -4.76 -24.93 11.90
CA GLU A 459 -6.15 -24.61 12.19
C GLU A 459 -6.23 -23.47 13.21
N LEU A 460 -7.01 -22.46 12.90
CA LEU A 460 -7.43 -21.38 13.80
C LEU A 460 -8.91 -21.55 14.12
N LYS A 461 -9.25 -21.57 15.41
CA LYS A 461 -10.60 -21.33 15.93
C LYS A 461 -10.57 -20.01 16.71
N ALA A 462 -11.42 -19.07 16.36
CA ALA A 462 -11.48 -17.76 17.02
C ALA A 462 -12.93 -17.37 17.31
N ASN A 463 -13.19 -16.90 18.53
CA ASN A 463 -14.44 -16.27 18.92
C ASN A 463 -14.21 -14.75 18.98
N LEU A 464 -14.87 -14.01 18.09
CA LEU A 464 -14.65 -12.57 17.92
C LEU A 464 -15.34 -11.72 18.98
N LYS A 465 -16.36 -12.28 19.68
CA LYS A 465 -17.06 -11.60 20.77
C LYS A 465 -16.27 -11.70 22.07
N ASP A 466 -15.79 -12.90 22.38
CA ASP A 466 -15.08 -13.18 23.63
C ASP A 466 -13.56 -12.96 23.51
N LEU A 467 -13.07 -12.70 22.28
CA LEU A 467 -11.66 -12.53 21.93
C LEU A 467 -10.79 -13.73 22.34
N THR A 468 -11.37 -14.93 22.28
CA THR A 468 -10.66 -16.18 22.57
C THR A 468 -10.26 -16.89 21.28
N TYR A 469 -9.15 -17.60 21.32
CA TYR A 469 -8.69 -18.35 20.15
C TYR A 469 -7.96 -19.63 20.54
N GLN A 470 -7.88 -20.55 19.59
CA GLN A 470 -7.03 -21.72 19.63
C GLN A 470 -6.35 -21.90 18.26
N VAL A 471 -5.05 -22.17 18.28
CA VAL A 471 -4.27 -22.53 17.09
C VAL A 471 -3.76 -23.95 17.26
N VAL A 472 -4.01 -24.82 16.27
CA VAL A 472 -3.58 -26.20 16.27
C VAL A 472 -2.82 -26.50 14.99
N VAL A 473 -1.63 -27.08 15.08
CA VAL A 473 -0.81 -27.50 13.94
C VAL A 473 -0.58 -29.01 14.04
N ASN A 474 -1.03 -29.75 13.03
CA ASN A 474 -0.90 -31.19 12.97
C ASN A 474 -1.34 -31.90 14.28
N GLY A 475 -2.45 -31.41 14.88
CA GLY A 475 -3.02 -31.93 16.12
C GLY A 475 -2.36 -31.43 17.42
N LYS A 476 -1.39 -30.55 17.36
CA LYS A 476 -0.72 -29.95 18.53
C LYS A 476 -1.09 -28.47 18.68
N GLU A 477 -1.47 -28.07 19.90
CA GLU A 477 -1.75 -26.66 20.20
C GLU A 477 -0.45 -25.84 20.17
N VAL A 478 -0.56 -24.63 19.55
CA VAL A 478 0.50 -23.63 19.48
C VAL A 478 0.06 -22.39 20.26
N LYS A 479 0.98 -21.82 21.07
CA LYS A 479 0.75 -20.61 21.88
C LYS A 479 1.78 -19.54 21.53
N PHE A 480 1.37 -18.28 21.56
CA PHE A 480 2.16 -17.12 21.21
C PHE A 480 2.44 -16.19 22.39
#